data_38b1f4a8e0cea6381179347a02f31dc5
#
_entry.id   38b1f4a8e0cea6381179347a02f31dc5
#
_cell.length_a   1.000
_cell.length_b   1.000
_cell.length_c   1.000
_cell.angle_alpha   90.00
_cell.angle_beta   90.00
_cell.angle_gamma   90.00
#
_symmetry.space_group_name_H-M   'P 1'
#
loop_
_entity.id
_entity.type
_entity.pdbx_description
1 polymer ?
#
loop_
_entity_poly.entity_id
_entity_poly.type
_entity_poly.pdbx_seq_one_letter_code
_entity_poly.pdbx_strand_id
1 'polypeptide(L)'
;SLTHQISSICKTCNWHIRDFWHIRSTLDLPTAKTIARCLVHSKLDYCNSLYTNLPAAYQLARLQHIQNSLARVVCIVPKRQHITPHLHSLHWLKIPQRIHYKLCSITYSLLQHNQPSYLRDLIDTTHVRTTRSSSLVTLRRPPSSRSKLSDRSFQHFIPQLWNSLPS
;
A
#
# COMPACT_ATOMS: atom_id res chain seq x y z
N SER A 1 14.22 -14.19 -1.87
CA SER A 1 14.10 -12.99 -2.71
C SER A 1 12.65 -12.48 -2.69
N LEU A 2 12.47 -11.17 -2.83
CA LEU A 2 11.13 -10.55 -2.84
C LEU A 2 10.24 -11.12 -3.96
N THR A 3 10.83 -11.50 -5.08
CA THR A 3 10.11 -12.16 -6.20
C THR A 3 9.47 -13.48 -5.77
N HIS A 4 10.19 -14.30 -5.00
CA HIS A 4 9.66 -15.55 -4.47
C HIS A 4 8.51 -15.29 -3.49
N GLN A 5 8.66 -14.30 -2.61
CA GLN A 5 7.62 -13.89 -1.66
C GLN A 5 6.34 -13.45 -2.38
N ILE A 6 6.46 -12.59 -3.40
CA ILE A 6 5.29 -12.13 -4.19
C ILE A 6 4.64 -13.32 -4.91
N SER A 7 5.42 -14.24 -5.45
CA SER A 7 4.89 -15.44 -6.11
C SER A 7 4.11 -16.33 -5.14
N SER A 8 4.62 -16.51 -3.91
CA SER A 8 3.94 -17.25 -2.86
C SER A 8 2.62 -16.59 -2.45
N ILE A 9 2.63 -15.25 -2.24
CA ILE A 9 1.41 -14.48 -1.94
C ILE A 9 0.39 -14.63 -3.06
N CYS A 10 0.79 -14.47 -4.33
CA CYS A 10 -0.12 -14.60 -5.47
C CYS A 10 -0.74 -16.01 -5.53
N LYS A 11 0.06 -17.06 -5.31
CA LYS A 11 -0.44 -18.45 -5.29
C LYS A 11 -1.48 -18.65 -4.20
N THR A 12 -1.18 -18.24 -2.97
CA THR A 12 -2.07 -18.39 -1.83
C THR A 12 -3.35 -17.55 -2.00
N CYS A 13 -3.24 -16.31 -2.47
CA CYS A 13 -4.39 -15.46 -2.71
C CYS A 13 -5.30 -16.01 -3.81
N ASN A 14 -4.76 -16.55 -4.90
CA ASN A 14 -5.56 -17.17 -5.96
C ASN A 14 -6.35 -18.39 -5.45
N TRP A 15 -5.75 -19.18 -4.56
CA TRP A 15 -6.43 -20.28 -3.92
C TRP A 15 -7.63 -19.78 -3.09
N HIS A 16 -7.42 -18.81 -2.19
CA HIS A 16 -8.49 -18.21 -1.40
C HIS A 16 -9.58 -17.54 -2.25
N ILE A 17 -9.21 -16.87 -3.35
CA ILE A 17 -10.19 -16.24 -4.26
C ILE A 17 -11.06 -17.28 -4.93
N ARG A 18 -10.49 -18.44 -5.31
CA ARG A 18 -11.25 -19.54 -5.90
C ARG A 18 -12.25 -20.14 -4.91
N ASP A 19 -11.82 -20.43 -3.69
CA ASP A 19 -12.69 -20.95 -2.64
C ASP A 19 -13.79 -19.94 -2.30
N PHE A 20 -13.42 -18.66 -2.20
CA PHE A 20 -14.37 -17.60 -1.94
C PHE A 20 -15.42 -17.46 -3.05
N TRP A 21 -15.05 -17.68 -4.30
CA TRP A 21 -15.99 -17.68 -5.43
C TRP A 21 -17.13 -18.70 -5.26
N HIS A 22 -16.84 -19.89 -4.75
CA HIS A 22 -17.85 -20.94 -4.56
C HIS A 22 -18.91 -20.57 -3.53
N ILE A 23 -18.57 -19.81 -2.50
CA ILE A 23 -19.51 -19.41 -1.45
C ILE A 23 -20.07 -17.99 -1.66
N ARG A 24 -19.56 -17.25 -2.65
CA ARG A 24 -19.91 -15.83 -2.82
C ARG A 24 -21.40 -15.57 -3.04
N SER A 25 -22.09 -16.47 -3.75
CA SER A 25 -23.52 -16.34 -4.06
C SER A 25 -24.43 -16.42 -2.83
N THR A 26 -23.95 -17.02 -1.73
CA THR A 26 -24.70 -17.18 -0.48
C THR A 26 -24.47 -16.03 0.51
N LEU A 27 -23.61 -15.07 0.16
CA LEU A 27 -23.15 -14.00 1.05
C LEU A 27 -23.72 -12.65 0.61
N ASP A 28 -24.10 -11.83 1.55
CA ASP A 28 -24.37 -10.42 1.33
C ASP A 28 -23.08 -9.62 1.09
N LEU A 29 -23.20 -8.41 0.56
CA LEU A 29 -22.03 -7.61 0.18
C LEU A 29 -21.15 -7.19 1.38
N PRO A 30 -21.68 -6.78 2.55
CA PRO A 30 -20.86 -6.47 3.73
C PRO A 30 -20.02 -7.66 4.20
N THR A 31 -20.61 -8.83 4.32
CA THR A 31 -19.92 -10.07 4.71
C THR A 31 -18.85 -10.44 3.68
N ALA A 32 -19.18 -10.35 2.37
CA ALA A 32 -18.21 -10.59 1.31
C ALA A 32 -17.00 -9.64 1.38
N LYS A 33 -17.22 -8.36 1.67
CA LYS A 33 -16.12 -7.39 1.89
C LYS A 33 -15.25 -7.76 3.09
N THR A 34 -15.84 -8.22 4.17
CA THR A 34 -15.12 -8.63 5.38
C THR A 34 -14.25 -9.86 5.10
N ILE A 35 -14.80 -10.90 4.48
CA ILE A 35 -14.05 -12.10 4.09
C ILE A 35 -12.90 -11.73 3.14
N ALA A 36 -13.14 -10.89 2.15
CA ALA A 36 -12.11 -10.44 1.21
C ALA A 36 -10.95 -9.72 1.93
N ARG A 37 -11.25 -8.90 2.94
CA ARG A 37 -10.22 -8.23 3.77
C ARG A 37 -9.42 -9.24 4.59
N CYS A 38 -10.08 -10.17 5.25
CA CYS A 38 -9.43 -11.14 6.11
C CYS A 38 -8.53 -12.12 5.34
N LEU A 39 -8.99 -12.64 4.21
CA LEU A 39 -8.29 -13.70 3.49
C LEU A 39 -7.22 -13.18 2.52
N VAL A 40 -7.47 -12.07 1.84
CA VAL A 40 -6.63 -11.62 0.74
C VAL A 40 -5.95 -10.28 1.05
N HIS A 41 -6.70 -9.25 1.47
CA HIS A 41 -6.08 -7.95 1.75
C HIS A 41 -5.08 -8.03 2.89
N SER A 42 -5.32 -8.83 3.93
CA SER A 42 -4.34 -9.05 5.01
C SER A 42 -2.98 -9.53 4.48
N LYS A 43 -2.99 -10.42 3.47
CA LYS A 43 -1.76 -10.93 2.83
C LYS A 43 -1.12 -9.90 1.90
N LEU A 44 -1.93 -9.10 1.18
CA LEU A 44 -1.44 -8.03 0.30
C LEU A 44 -0.85 -6.85 1.09
N ASP A 45 -1.34 -6.61 2.31
CA ASP A 45 -0.89 -5.52 3.17
C ASP A 45 0.25 -5.91 4.10
N TYR A 46 0.48 -7.21 4.27
CA TYR A 46 1.59 -7.68 5.10
C TYR A 46 2.93 -7.27 4.48
N CYS A 47 3.71 -6.48 5.22
CA CYS A 47 5.02 -5.97 4.81
C CYS A 47 5.06 -5.31 3.42
N ASN A 48 3.95 -4.75 2.95
CA ASN A 48 3.84 -4.18 1.59
C ASN A 48 4.74 -2.96 1.37
N SER A 49 5.18 -2.27 2.44
CA SER A 49 6.18 -1.20 2.37
C SER A 49 7.52 -1.65 1.77
N LEU A 50 7.88 -2.93 1.88
CA LEU A 50 9.08 -3.49 1.25
C LEU A 50 9.00 -3.52 -0.28
N TYR A 51 7.82 -3.34 -0.86
CA TYR A 51 7.62 -3.28 -2.31
C TYR A 51 7.75 -1.87 -2.88
N THR A 52 8.06 -0.89 -2.04
CA THR A 52 8.33 0.50 -2.45
C THR A 52 9.50 0.55 -3.43
N ASN A 53 9.34 1.30 -4.52
CA ASN A 53 10.38 1.48 -5.55
C ASN A 53 11.00 0.16 -6.07
N LEU A 54 10.21 -0.93 -6.13
CA LEU A 54 10.69 -2.14 -6.80
C LEU A 54 11.01 -1.83 -8.28
N PRO A 55 12.21 -2.16 -8.75
CA PRO A 55 12.59 -1.95 -10.15
C PRO A 55 11.74 -2.79 -11.11
N ALA A 56 11.12 -3.83 -10.62
CA ALA A 56 10.27 -4.73 -11.40
C ALA A 56 8.79 -4.31 -11.26
N ALA A 57 8.34 -3.33 -12.04
CA ALA A 57 6.96 -2.86 -12.06
C ALA A 57 5.93 -3.99 -12.27
N TYR A 58 6.33 -5.07 -12.97
CA TYR A 58 5.48 -6.23 -13.20
C TYR A 58 5.09 -6.96 -11.89
N GLN A 59 5.91 -6.88 -10.83
CA GLN A 59 5.59 -7.51 -9.55
C GLN A 59 4.40 -6.81 -8.87
N LEU A 60 4.38 -5.48 -8.88
CA LEU A 60 3.22 -4.71 -8.39
C LEU A 60 1.99 -4.96 -9.26
N ALA A 61 2.17 -5.10 -10.58
CA ALA A 61 1.08 -5.45 -11.50
C ALA A 61 0.48 -6.82 -11.17
N ARG A 62 1.30 -7.82 -10.77
CA ARG A 62 0.81 -9.13 -10.30
C ARG A 62 -0.07 -9.01 -9.06
N LEU A 63 0.38 -8.26 -8.04
CA LEU A 63 -0.42 -8.01 -6.84
C LEU A 63 -1.70 -7.24 -7.16
N GLN A 64 -1.64 -6.25 -8.06
CA GLN A 64 -2.82 -5.53 -8.53
C GLN A 64 -3.80 -6.46 -9.25
N HIS A 65 -3.29 -7.42 -10.03
CA HIS A 65 -4.14 -8.43 -10.69
C HIS A 65 -4.91 -9.28 -9.67
N ILE A 66 -4.26 -9.70 -8.58
CA ILE A 66 -4.92 -10.41 -7.46
C ILE A 66 -6.03 -9.55 -6.86
N GLN A 67 -5.77 -8.29 -6.55
CA GLN A 67 -6.78 -7.37 -6.03
C GLN A 67 -7.96 -7.19 -7.00
N ASN A 68 -7.67 -7.05 -8.29
CA ASN A 68 -8.70 -6.93 -9.32
C ASN A 68 -9.56 -8.19 -9.42
N SER A 69 -8.96 -9.37 -9.32
CA SER A 69 -9.67 -10.65 -9.31
C SER A 69 -10.58 -10.78 -8.09
N LEU A 70 -10.08 -10.40 -6.92
CA LEU A 70 -10.86 -10.36 -5.69
C LEU A 70 -12.07 -9.41 -5.80
N ALA A 71 -11.86 -8.20 -6.32
CA ALA A 71 -12.93 -7.21 -6.50
C ALA A 71 -14.03 -7.75 -7.45
N ARG A 72 -13.63 -8.46 -8.50
CA ARG A 72 -14.61 -9.11 -9.39
C ARG A 72 -15.46 -10.16 -8.68
N VAL A 73 -14.84 -10.96 -7.82
CA VAL A 73 -15.56 -11.94 -7.00
C VAL A 73 -16.52 -11.23 -6.05
N VAL A 74 -16.06 -10.24 -5.31
CA VAL A 74 -16.89 -9.49 -4.34
C VAL A 74 -18.09 -8.82 -5.01
N CYS A 75 -17.90 -8.21 -6.18
CA CYS A 75 -18.95 -7.50 -6.90
C CYS A 75 -19.75 -8.39 -7.89
N ILE A 76 -19.37 -9.66 -8.06
CA ILE A 76 -19.97 -10.60 -9.04
C ILE A 76 -19.94 -10.01 -10.46
N VAL A 77 -18.75 -9.54 -10.89
CA VAL A 77 -18.57 -8.82 -12.15
C VAL A 77 -17.78 -9.68 -13.15
N PRO A 78 -18.22 -9.75 -14.42
CA PRO A 78 -17.55 -10.54 -15.45
C PRO A 78 -16.15 -9.99 -15.78
N LYS A 79 -15.25 -10.87 -16.29
CA LYS A 79 -13.86 -10.53 -16.59
C LYS A 79 -13.69 -9.38 -17.60
N ARG A 80 -14.65 -9.21 -18.51
CA ARG A 80 -14.62 -8.19 -19.57
C ARG A 80 -14.91 -6.77 -19.08
N GLN A 81 -15.51 -6.61 -17.91
CA GLN A 81 -15.91 -5.32 -17.39
C GLN A 81 -14.70 -4.59 -16.74
N HIS A 82 -14.62 -3.27 -16.93
CA HIS A 82 -13.61 -2.44 -16.28
C HIS A 82 -13.75 -2.52 -14.76
N ILE A 83 -12.64 -2.77 -14.07
CA ILE A 83 -12.65 -2.99 -12.62
C ILE A 83 -12.53 -1.69 -11.79
N THR A 84 -12.02 -0.61 -12.38
CA THR A 84 -11.77 0.65 -11.66
C THR A 84 -13.02 1.22 -10.97
N PRO A 85 -14.19 1.30 -11.60
CA PRO A 85 -15.41 1.77 -10.92
C PRO A 85 -15.78 0.93 -9.70
N HIS A 86 -15.58 -0.39 -9.79
CA HIS A 86 -15.88 -1.32 -8.70
C HIS A 86 -14.89 -1.17 -7.53
N LEU A 87 -13.61 -0.92 -7.80
CA LEU A 87 -12.64 -0.59 -6.75
C LEU A 87 -13.06 0.70 -6.01
N HIS A 88 -13.53 1.72 -6.74
CA HIS A 88 -14.06 2.96 -6.15
C HIS A 88 -15.30 2.71 -5.29
N SER A 89 -16.28 1.95 -5.77
CA SER A 89 -17.50 1.62 -5.01
C SER A 89 -17.23 0.76 -3.77
N LEU A 90 -16.15 -0.03 -3.79
CA LEU A 90 -15.68 -0.80 -2.65
C LEU A 90 -14.83 0.05 -1.68
N HIS A 91 -14.45 1.27 -2.05
CA HIS A 91 -13.45 2.11 -1.37
C HIS A 91 -12.09 1.42 -1.23
N TRP A 92 -11.65 0.71 -2.28
CA TRP A 92 -10.38 0.02 -2.30
C TRP A 92 -9.33 0.81 -3.08
N LEU A 93 -8.29 1.21 -2.39
CA LEU A 93 -7.10 1.80 -3.00
C LEU A 93 -6.34 0.76 -3.82
N LYS A 94 -5.77 1.16 -4.95
CA LYS A 94 -4.85 0.32 -5.74
C LYS A 94 -3.60 -0.03 -4.93
N ILE A 95 -2.92 -1.12 -5.27
CA ILE A 95 -1.74 -1.60 -4.52
C ILE A 95 -0.68 -0.50 -4.28
N PRO A 96 -0.24 0.28 -5.28
CA PRO A 96 0.71 1.37 -5.01
C PRO A 96 0.16 2.42 -4.03
N GLN A 97 -1.11 2.79 -4.17
CA GLN A 97 -1.76 3.75 -3.28
C GLN A 97 -1.88 3.23 -1.85
N ARG A 98 -2.13 1.93 -1.65
CA ARG A 98 -2.16 1.29 -0.32
C ARG A 98 -0.81 1.36 0.37
N ILE A 99 0.29 1.13 -0.38
CA ILE A 99 1.65 1.25 0.13
C ILE A 99 1.93 2.69 0.57
N HIS A 100 1.64 3.66 -0.30
CA HIS A 100 1.83 5.09 0.00
C HIS A 100 0.98 5.52 1.20
N TYR A 101 -0.30 5.16 1.22
CA TYR A 101 -1.19 5.48 2.34
C TYR A 101 -0.67 4.94 3.67
N LYS A 102 -0.21 3.68 3.70
CA LYS A 102 0.36 3.08 4.91
C LYS A 102 1.59 3.84 5.39
N LEU A 103 2.51 4.18 4.48
CA LEU A 103 3.72 4.91 4.80
C LEU A 103 3.41 6.33 5.29
N CYS A 104 2.51 7.05 4.62
CA CYS A 104 2.06 8.37 5.05
C CYS A 104 1.37 8.33 6.42
N SER A 105 0.54 7.30 6.68
CA SER A 105 -0.13 7.14 7.98
C SER A 105 0.86 6.91 9.12
N ILE A 106 1.90 6.09 8.88
CA ILE A 106 2.97 5.86 9.86
C ILE A 106 3.73 7.17 10.09
N THR A 107 4.08 7.89 9.03
CA THR A 107 4.79 9.18 9.13
C THR A 107 3.97 10.22 9.89
N TYR A 108 2.68 10.31 9.61
CA TYR A 108 1.76 11.18 10.34
C TYR A 108 1.73 10.84 11.83
N SER A 109 1.61 9.55 12.17
CA SER A 109 1.65 9.09 13.57
C SER A 109 2.97 9.43 14.26
N LEU A 110 4.10 9.31 13.56
CA LEU A 110 5.42 9.71 14.07
C LEU A 110 5.49 11.20 14.36
N LEU A 111 4.97 12.03 13.46
CA LEU A 111 5.03 13.49 13.61
C LEU A 111 4.08 14.00 14.69
N GLN A 112 2.92 13.38 14.89
CA GLN A 112 1.92 13.80 15.86
C GLN A 112 2.11 13.18 17.24
N HIS A 113 2.48 11.90 17.31
CA HIS A 113 2.45 11.12 18.53
C HIS A 113 3.83 10.54 18.92
N ASN A 114 4.86 10.78 18.11
CA ASN A 114 6.20 10.17 18.27
C ASN A 114 6.17 8.64 18.32
N GLN A 115 5.19 8.00 17.65
CA GLN A 115 5.04 6.56 17.63
C GLN A 115 4.98 6.00 16.21
N PRO A 116 5.64 4.85 15.97
CA PRO A 116 6.48 4.09 16.89
C PRO A 116 7.86 4.74 17.10
N SER A 117 8.34 4.75 18.34
CA SER A 117 9.56 5.49 18.75
C SER A 117 10.81 5.09 17.94
N TYR A 118 10.98 3.82 17.62
CA TYR A 118 12.15 3.32 16.86
C TYR A 118 12.28 3.86 15.43
N LEU A 119 11.20 4.42 14.85
CA LEU A 119 11.25 5.07 13.54
C LEU A 119 11.50 6.58 13.66
N ARG A 120 11.37 7.16 14.85
CA ARG A 120 11.51 8.62 15.06
C ARG A 120 12.89 9.11 14.67
N ASP A 121 13.93 8.37 15.03
CA ASP A 121 15.33 8.72 14.77
C ASP A 121 15.72 8.61 13.29
N LEU A 122 14.84 8.02 12.48
CA LEU A 122 15.04 7.90 11.03
C LEU A 122 14.48 9.09 10.24
N ILE A 123 13.77 10.00 10.90
CA ILE A 123 13.13 11.15 10.25
C ILE A 123 13.60 12.45 10.89
N ASP A 124 14.24 13.30 10.08
CA ASP A 124 14.59 14.65 10.45
C ASP A 124 13.57 15.64 9.85
N THR A 125 13.01 16.49 10.70
CA THR A 125 12.19 17.62 10.25
C THR A 125 13.08 18.77 9.84
N THR A 126 12.79 19.38 8.69
CA THR A 126 13.46 20.63 8.30
C THR A 126 12.84 21.76 9.10
N HIS A 127 13.62 22.37 10.01
CA HIS A 127 13.25 23.66 10.61
C HIS A 127 13.35 24.74 9.53
N VAL A 128 12.28 24.94 8.76
CA VAL A 128 12.19 26.08 7.86
C VAL A 128 11.99 27.32 8.73
N ARG A 129 12.76 28.39 8.48
CA ARG A 129 12.48 29.71 9.07
C ARG A 129 11.00 30.01 8.91
N THR A 130 10.33 30.34 10.01
CA THR A 130 8.90 30.65 10.07
C THR A 130 8.57 31.82 9.14
N THR A 131 8.16 31.51 7.92
CA THR A 131 7.47 32.45 7.03
C THR A 131 5.96 32.25 7.21
N ARG A 132 5.16 33.27 6.92
CA ARG A 132 3.70 33.27 7.12
C ARG A 132 2.94 32.06 6.49
N SER A 133 3.56 31.31 5.58
CA SER A 133 2.99 30.14 4.88
C SER A 133 3.55 28.79 5.36
N SER A 134 4.36 28.74 6.43
CA SER A 134 5.04 27.52 6.87
C SER A 134 4.28 26.69 7.91
N SER A 135 2.99 26.41 7.67
CA SER A 135 2.24 25.42 8.46
C SER A 135 2.58 23.96 8.07
N LEU A 136 3.30 23.78 6.95
CA LEU A 136 3.64 22.46 6.44
C LEU A 136 4.97 21.97 7.04
N VAL A 137 4.88 20.85 7.74
CA VAL A 137 6.07 20.13 8.22
C VAL A 137 6.71 19.43 7.02
N THR A 138 7.91 19.88 6.63
CA THR A 138 8.72 19.23 5.59
C THR A 138 9.79 18.35 6.21
N LEU A 139 10.08 17.23 5.56
CA LEU A 139 11.09 16.28 6.00
C LEU A 139 12.40 16.51 5.25
N ARG A 140 13.52 16.43 5.99
CA ARG A 140 14.86 16.55 5.42
C ARG A 140 15.18 15.30 4.59
N ARG A 141 15.65 15.51 3.36
CA ARG A 141 16.14 14.40 2.53
C ARG A 141 17.56 14.03 2.95
N PRO A 142 17.82 12.76 3.28
CA PRO A 142 19.20 12.31 3.50
C PRO A 142 20.00 12.39 2.21
N PRO A 143 21.34 12.45 2.28
CA PRO A 143 22.19 12.43 1.10
C PRO A 143 21.92 11.16 0.27
N SER A 144 21.98 11.28 -1.06
CA SER A 144 21.72 10.15 -1.95
C SER A 144 22.70 9.01 -1.68
N SER A 145 22.15 7.80 -1.54
CA SER A 145 22.95 6.59 -1.39
C SER A 145 23.29 6.00 -2.77
N ARG A 146 24.50 5.42 -2.89
CA ARG A 146 24.90 4.65 -4.08
C ARG A 146 24.14 3.31 -4.21
N SER A 147 23.43 2.89 -3.17
CA SER A 147 22.74 1.60 -3.13
C SER A 147 21.26 1.74 -3.41
N LYS A 148 20.76 1.03 -4.44
CA LYS A 148 19.32 0.94 -4.73
C LYS A 148 18.49 0.34 -3.59
N LEU A 149 19.10 -0.36 -2.64
CA LEU A 149 18.44 -0.87 -1.43
C LEU A 149 18.20 0.25 -0.43
N SER A 150 19.17 1.15 -0.26
CA SER A 150 19.03 2.29 0.62
C SER A 150 17.92 3.23 0.18
N ASP A 151 17.74 3.43 -1.14
CA ASP A 151 16.68 4.28 -1.69
C ASP A 151 15.25 3.77 -1.37
N ARG A 152 15.11 2.51 -0.99
CA ARG A 152 13.84 1.90 -0.56
C ARG A 152 13.64 1.94 0.94
N SER A 153 14.69 2.28 1.70
CA SER A 153 14.56 2.38 3.14
C SER A 153 13.56 3.47 3.52
N PHE A 154 12.94 3.31 4.67
CA PHE A 154 12.00 4.27 5.22
C PHE A 154 12.60 5.69 5.25
N GLN A 155 13.84 5.82 5.71
CA GLN A 155 14.57 7.07 5.83
C GLN A 155 14.73 7.84 4.50
N HIS A 156 14.94 7.13 3.38
CA HIS A 156 15.18 7.76 2.07
C HIS A 156 13.87 8.01 1.30
N PHE A 157 12.94 7.08 1.39
CA PHE A 157 11.70 7.15 0.60
C PHE A 157 10.67 8.10 1.21
N ILE A 158 10.53 8.13 2.53
CA ILE A 158 9.49 8.91 3.20
C ILE A 158 9.60 10.41 2.95
N PRO A 159 10.77 11.05 3.02
CA PRO A 159 10.85 12.49 2.75
C PRO A 159 10.41 12.86 1.33
N GLN A 160 10.67 11.98 0.34
CA GLN A 160 10.22 12.21 -1.03
C GLN A 160 8.69 12.11 -1.12
N LEU A 161 8.12 11.04 -0.55
CA LEU A 161 6.68 10.81 -0.58
C LEU A 161 5.92 11.90 0.20
N TRP A 162 6.34 12.20 1.42
CA TRP A 162 5.70 13.19 2.29
C TRP A 162 5.70 14.59 1.68
N ASN A 163 6.86 15.05 1.20
CA ASN A 163 7.01 16.38 0.62
C ASN A 163 6.34 16.52 -0.76
N SER A 164 5.87 15.42 -1.38
CA SER A 164 5.10 15.42 -2.62
C SER A 164 3.59 15.48 -2.40
N LEU A 165 3.12 15.38 -1.15
CA LEU A 165 1.70 15.50 -0.85
C LEU A 165 1.21 16.92 -1.15
N PRO A 166 0.00 17.09 -1.71
CA PRO A 166 -0.58 18.41 -1.90
C PRO A 166 -0.83 19.08 -0.54
N SER A 167 -0.59 20.38 -0.49
CA SER A 167 -0.84 21.26 0.65
C SER A 167 -2.33 21.51 0.85
#